data_cc75db803cc552e652cc35c5a16d75ac
#
_entry.id   cc75db803cc552e652cc35c5a16d75ac
#
_cell.length_a   1.000
_cell.length_b   1.000
_cell.length_c   1.000
_cell.angle_alpha   90.00
_cell.angle_beta   90.00
_cell.angle_gamma   90.00
#
_symmetry.space_group_name_H-M   'P 1'
#
loop_
_entity.id
_entity.type
_entity.pdbx_description
1 polymer ?
#
loop_
_entity_poly.entity_id
_entity_poly.type
_entity_poly.pdbx_seq_one_letter_code
_entity_poly.pdbx_strand_id
1 'polypeptide(L)'
;KNKSSKKDLKNENIKKKRKKTLNKSSGKKSNSKKTKPSNNKIIESKFIWPIKGKLISKYGKSSEGFFNDGINIDSKLNQNVMASSDGKVIYSGNEIPGYGNLVLIKHSSNWVTAYAHLNKVFIEKGEKVKKGEKIGLVGRTGNVSKPQLHFEIRKGKNAVNPLKYLS
;
A
#
# COMPACT_ATOMS: atom_id res chain seq x y z
N LYS A 1 44.11 44.40 5.05
CA LYS A 1 43.54 45.64 4.48
C LYS A 1 42.20 45.26 3.85
N ASN A 2 41.14 45.55 4.57
CA ASN A 2 40.16 46.63 4.40
C ASN A 2 39.25 46.42 3.20
N LYS A 3 37.97 46.46 3.24
CA LYS A 3 36.86 47.13 3.93
C LYS A 3 35.62 46.73 3.11
N SER A 4 34.53 46.28 3.75
CA SER A 4 33.38 47.10 4.13
C SER A 4 32.55 47.68 2.98
N SER A 5 31.25 47.30 2.89
CA SER A 5 30.09 48.13 3.24
C SER A 5 28.80 47.49 2.70
N LYS A 6 27.90 47.16 3.53
CA LYS A 6 26.55 47.65 3.84
C LYS A 6 25.87 48.51 2.77
N LYS A 7 24.64 48.14 2.39
CA LYS A 7 23.49 49.05 2.44
C LYS A 7 22.17 48.32 2.29
N ASP A 8 21.40 48.51 3.32
CA ASP A 8 19.96 48.36 3.51
C ASP A 8 19.11 49.23 2.59
N LEU A 9 17.82 48.94 2.54
CA LEU A 9 16.62 49.77 2.66
C LEU A 9 15.50 49.17 1.80
N LYS A 10 14.43 48.68 2.43
CA LYS A 10 13.13 49.29 2.78
C LYS A 10 12.29 49.75 1.59
N ASN A 11 11.08 49.21 1.46
CA ASN A 11 9.77 49.87 1.66
C ASN A 11 8.65 49.01 1.04
N GLU A 12 7.68 48.64 1.78
CA GLU A 12 6.42 49.22 2.25
C GLU A 12 5.23 49.02 1.29
N ASN A 13 4.25 48.33 1.86
CA ASN A 13 2.77 48.48 1.82
C ASN A 13 2.10 49.21 0.65
N ILE A 14 1.10 48.55 0.04
CA ILE A 14 -0.17 49.21 -0.26
C ILE A 14 -1.35 48.26 -0.05
N LYS A 15 -2.16 48.53 0.98
CA LYS A 15 -3.56 48.13 1.15
C LYS A 15 -4.44 48.85 0.15
N LYS A 16 -5.41 48.23 -0.48
CA LYS A 16 -6.70 48.85 -0.78
C LYS A 16 -7.86 47.86 -0.86
N LYS A 17 -8.82 48.10 0.02
CA LYS A 17 -10.22 47.64 0.10
C LYS A 17 -11.04 48.07 -1.09
N ARG A 18 -12.08 47.29 -1.45
CA ARG A 18 -13.46 47.70 -1.81
C ARG A 18 -14.25 46.44 -2.20
N LYS A 19 -15.28 46.17 -1.59
CA LYS A 19 -16.67 46.55 -1.26
C LYS A 19 -17.68 45.67 -1.99
N LYS A 20 -18.49 45.04 -1.15
CA LYS A 20 -19.82 44.44 -1.26
C LYS A 20 -20.68 44.81 -2.47
N THR A 21 -21.40 43.85 -3.02
CA THR A 21 -22.83 43.99 -3.36
C THR A 21 -23.59 42.71 -3.11
N LEU A 22 -24.65 42.80 -2.31
CA LEU A 22 -25.71 41.81 -2.12
C LEU A 22 -26.64 41.80 -3.34
N ASN A 23 -27.13 40.62 -3.72
CA ASN A 23 -28.47 40.55 -4.29
C ASN A 23 -29.17 39.26 -3.83
N LYS A 24 -30.36 39.46 -3.31
CA LYS A 24 -31.34 38.56 -2.73
C LYS A 24 -32.39 38.23 -3.79
N SER A 25 -32.73 36.98 -4.03
CA SER A 25 -34.12 36.57 -4.37
C SER A 25 -34.30 35.08 -4.18
N SER A 26 -35.08 34.73 -3.21
CA SER A 26 -36.37 33.98 -3.14
C SER A 26 -36.43 32.63 -3.86
N GLY A 27 -36.42 31.54 -3.10
CA GLY A 27 -37.56 30.67 -2.83
C GLY A 27 -37.91 29.61 -3.87
N LYS A 28 -37.59 28.35 -3.57
CA LYS A 28 -38.52 27.23 -3.78
C LYS A 28 -38.13 26.03 -2.91
N LYS A 29 -38.96 25.71 -1.93
CA LYS A 29 -38.94 24.45 -1.18
C LYS A 29 -39.31 23.33 -2.13
N SER A 30 -38.49 22.32 -2.27
CA SER A 30 -38.89 20.99 -2.71
C SER A 30 -38.46 19.98 -1.64
N ASN A 31 -39.48 19.40 -1.03
CA ASN A 31 -39.41 18.26 -0.12
C ASN A 31 -38.86 17.06 -0.88
N SER A 32 -37.64 16.62 -0.60
CA SER A 32 -37.19 15.30 -1.01
C SER A 32 -36.90 14.46 0.24
N LYS A 33 -37.69 13.38 0.36
CA LYS A 33 -37.61 12.32 1.35
C LYS A 33 -36.17 11.92 1.61
N LYS A 34 -35.73 12.02 2.87
CA LYS A 34 -34.53 11.36 3.40
C LYS A 34 -34.71 9.85 3.28
N THR A 35 -34.15 9.25 2.24
CA THR A 35 -33.81 7.83 2.26
C THR A 35 -32.53 7.69 3.06
N LYS A 36 -32.61 6.93 4.15
CA LYS A 36 -31.43 6.50 4.93
C LYS A 36 -30.49 5.76 4.00
N PRO A 37 -29.18 6.10 3.91
CA PRO A 37 -28.24 5.26 3.21
C PRO A 37 -28.10 3.95 3.97
N SER A 38 -28.49 2.85 3.36
CA SER A 38 -28.16 1.51 3.84
C SER A 38 -26.63 1.39 3.80
N ASN A 39 -26.03 1.19 4.95
CA ASN A 39 -24.60 0.97 5.15
C ASN A 39 -24.22 -0.45 4.65
N ASN A 40 -24.44 -0.75 3.38
CA ASN A 40 -23.67 -1.80 2.70
C ASN A 40 -22.33 -1.18 2.32
N LYS A 41 -21.39 -1.25 3.27
CA LYS A 41 -19.99 -0.96 3.03
C LYS A 41 -19.48 -2.03 2.06
N ILE A 42 -19.60 -1.76 0.76
CA ILE A 42 -18.86 -2.47 -0.28
C ILE A 42 -17.40 -2.25 0.12
N ILE A 43 -16.75 -3.29 0.66
CA ILE A 43 -15.30 -3.29 0.86
C ILE A 43 -14.75 -3.35 -0.56
N GLU A 44 -14.52 -2.19 -1.18
CA GLU A 44 -13.75 -2.14 -2.42
C GLU A 44 -12.46 -2.91 -2.15
N SER A 45 -12.31 -4.03 -2.87
CA SER A 45 -11.12 -4.85 -2.79
C SER A 45 -9.91 -3.99 -3.14
N LYS A 46 -9.10 -3.75 -2.14
CA LYS A 46 -8.02 -2.76 -2.20
C LYS A 46 -6.81 -3.29 -2.95
N PHE A 47 -6.66 -4.61 -2.99
CA PHE A 47 -5.48 -5.29 -3.51
C PHE A 47 -5.88 -6.39 -4.49
N ILE A 48 -5.11 -6.53 -5.58
CA ILE A 48 -5.22 -7.69 -6.47
C ILE A 48 -4.39 -8.85 -5.93
N TRP A 49 -4.74 -10.08 -6.34
CA TRP A 49 -3.93 -11.24 -6.08
C TRP A 49 -2.53 -11.08 -6.68
N PRO A 50 -1.44 -11.28 -5.89
CA PRO A 50 -0.08 -11.13 -6.38
C PRO A 50 0.34 -12.24 -7.35
N ILE A 51 -0.27 -13.42 -7.21
CA ILE A 51 -0.08 -14.58 -8.10
C ILE A 51 -1.39 -15.36 -8.20
N LYS A 52 -1.49 -16.21 -9.25
CA LYS A 52 -2.48 -17.27 -9.34
C LYS A 52 -1.88 -18.55 -8.75
N GLY A 53 -2.57 -19.23 -7.84
CA GLY A 53 -2.11 -20.47 -7.22
C GLY A 53 -3.08 -21.01 -6.19
N LYS A 54 -2.76 -22.17 -5.62
CA LYS A 54 -3.57 -22.82 -4.58
C LYS A 54 -3.18 -22.26 -3.21
N LEU A 55 -4.16 -21.86 -2.42
CA LEU A 55 -3.93 -21.47 -1.03
C LEU A 55 -3.55 -22.70 -0.20
N ILE A 56 -2.36 -22.74 0.37
CA ILE A 56 -1.83 -23.84 1.17
C ILE A 56 -1.75 -23.51 2.67
N SER A 57 -1.70 -22.22 3.04
CA SER A 57 -1.81 -21.77 4.43
C SER A 57 -2.59 -20.47 4.51
N LYS A 58 -3.46 -20.37 5.51
CA LYS A 58 -4.31 -19.20 5.76
C LYS A 58 -3.69 -18.34 6.86
N TYR A 59 -4.08 -17.06 6.88
CA TYR A 59 -3.80 -16.14 7.97
C TYR A 59 -4.39 -16.64 9.29
N GLY A 60 -3.64 -16.52 10.37
CA GLY A 60 -4.07 -16.82 11.72
C GLY A 60 -3.36 -18.03 12.33
N LYS A 61 -3.92 -18.54 13.42
CA LYS A 61 -3.35 -19.66 14.17
C LYS A 61 -3.56 -20.98 13.41
N SER A 62 -2.47 -21.73 13.21
CA SER A 62 -2.52 -23.08 12.66
C SER A 62 -2.95 -24.11 13.71
N SER A 63 -3.31 -25.33 13.27
CA SER A 63 -3.58 -26.47 14.16
C SER A 63 -2.37 -26.84 15.05
N GLU A 64 -1.16 -26.54 14.58
CA GLU A 64 0.11 -26.81 15.30
C GLU A 64 0.50 -25.67 16.25
N GLY A 65 -0.33 -24.63 16.40
CA GLY A 65 -0.12 -23.53 17.32
C GLY A 65 0.72 -22.38 16.79
N PHE A 66 1.30 -22.47 15.60
CA PHE A 66 2.01 -21.38 14.96
C PHE A 66 1.05 -20.33 14.38
N PHE A 67 1.45 -19.07 14.41
CA PHE A 67 0.67 -17.98 13.82
C PHE A 67 1.26 -17.56 12.47
N ASN A 68 0.40 -17.54 11.43
CA ASN A 68 0.75 -17.09 10.10
C ASN A 68 0.26 -15.64 9.91
N ASP A 69 1.17 -14.70 9.75
CA ASP A 69 0.88 -13.26 9.54
C ASP A 69 0.33 -12.95 8.14
N GLY A 70 0.28 -13.95 7.26
CA GLY A 70 -0.19 -13.80 5.89
C GLY A 70 -0.93 -15.02 5.35
N ILE A 71 -0.80 -15.23 4.07
CA ILE A 71 -1.26 -16.44 3.36
C ILE A 71 -0.10 -17.02 2.58
N ASN A 72 -0.07 -18.36 2.45
CA ASN A 72 0.90 -19.01 1.58
C ASN A 72 0.18 -19.59 0.35
N ILE A 73 0.70 -19.27 -0.82
CA ILE A 73 0.12 -19.63 -2.12
C ILE A 73 1.12 -20.52 -2.84
N ASP A 74 0.74 -21.81 -3.02
CA ASP A 74 1.50 -22.76 -3.84
C ASP A 74 1.51 -22.32 -5.30
N SER A 75 2.66 -22.41 -5.94
CA SER A 75 2.84 -21.91 -7.30
C SER A 75 4.04 -22.56 -7.97
N LYS A 76 4.12 -22.44 -9.29
CA LYS A 76 5.28 -22.90 -10.04
C LYS A 76 6.50 -22.01 -9.74
N LEU A 77 7.68 -22.65 -9.63
CA LEU A 77 8.94 -21.91 -9.55
C LEU A 77 9.05 -20.94 -10.73
N ASN A 78 9.52 -19.72 -10.45
CA ASN A 78 9.68 -18.65 -11.45
C ASN A 78 8.36 -18.10 -12.04
N GLN A 79 7.20 -18.41 -11.47
CA GLN A 79 5.97 -17.70 -11.83
C GLN A 79 6.10 -16.21 -11.46
N ASN A 80 5.56 -15.32 -12.31
CA ASN A 80 5.60 -13.88 -12.07
C ASN A 80 4.81 -13.50 -10.80
N VAL A 81 5.42 -12.66 -9.97
CA VAL A 81 4.80 -12.02 -8.80
C VAL A 81 4.53 -10.57 -9.14
N MET A 82 3.29 -10.13 -8.89
CA MET A 82 2.81 -8.80 -9.21
C MET A 82 2.58 -7.96 -7.94
N ALA A 83 2.82 -6.66 -8.03
CA ALA A 83 2.46 -5.71 -6.98
C ALA A 83 0.94 -5.67 -6.82
N SER A 84 0.44 -5.89 -5.61
CA SER A 84 -1.01 -5.96 -5.34
C SER A 84 -1.71 -4.61 -5.39
N SER A 85 -0.98 -3.49 -5.31
CA SER A 85 -1.48 -2.11 -5.42
C SER A 85 -0.33 -1.17 -5.75
N ASP A 86 -0.64 0.06 -6.17
CA ASP A 86 0.35 1.14 -6.33
C ASP A 86 1.08 1.39 -5.01
N GLY A 87 2.40 1.64 -5.07
CA GLY A 87 3.16 1.89 -3.86
C GLY A 87 4.61 2.29 -4.07
N LYS A 88 5.34 2.34 -2.96
CA LYS A 88 6.79 2.55 -2.93
C LYS A 88 7.45 1.39 -2.19
N VAL A 89 8.51 0.84 -2.77
CA VAL A 89 9.33 -0.21 -2.15
C VAL A 89 10.06 0.37 -0.94
N ILE A 90 9.82 -0.19 0.23
CA ILE A 90 10.47 0.22 1.48
C ILE A 90 11.54 -0.76 1.94
N TYR A 91 11.53 -1.98 1.40
CA TYR A 91 12.53 -3.02 1.63
C TYR A 91 12.60 -3.95 0.43
N SER A 92 13.82 -4.35 0.07
CA SER A 92 14.13 -5.39 -0.93
C SER A 92 15.45 -6.04 -0.50
N GLY A 93 15.43 -7.31 -0.08
CA GLY A 93 16.60 -7.98 0.47
C GLY A 93 16.27 -9.36 1.05
N ASN A 94 17.25 -9.98 1.73
CA ASN A 94 17.15 -11.33 2.30
C ASN A 94 17.67 -11.43 3.75
N GLU A 95 17.88 -10.29 4.41
CA GLU A 95 18.47 -10.25 5.74
C GLU A 95 17.48 -10.62 6.85
N ILE A 96 16.17 -10.68 6.57
CA ILE A 96 15.14 -11.05 7.54
C ILE A 96 15.04 -12.58 7.62
N PRO A 97 15.41 -13.19 8.78
CA PRO A 97 15.42 -14.63 8.91
C PRO A 97 14.07 -15.28 8.57
N GLY A 98 14.11 -16.40 7.85
CA GLY A 98 12.94 -17.20 7.52
C GLY A 98 12.22 -16.79 6.22
N TYR A 99 12.24 -15.49 5.86
CA TYR A 99 11.52 -14.99 4.68
C TYR A 99 12.22 -15.23 3.34
N GLY A 100 13.55 -15.46 3.36
CA GLY A 100 14.36 -15.51 2.15
C GLY A 100 14.33 -14.16 1.42
N ASN A 101 14.30 -14.16 0.09
CA ASN A 101 14.17 -12.91 -0.65
C ASN A 101 12.78 -12.30 -0.41
N LEU A 102 12.77 -11.10 0.17
CA LEU A 102 11.59 -10.38 0.64
C LEU A 102 11.50 -8.99 0.02
N VAL A 103 10.31 -8.62 -0.39
CA VAL A 103 9.95 -7.27 -0.80
C VAL A 103 8.83 -6.75 0.10
N LEU A 104 8.98 -5.51 0.60
CA LEU A 104 7.91 -4.78 1.28
C LEU A 104 7.55 -3.54 0.48
N ILE A 105 6.26 -3.37 0.20
CA ILE A 105 5.73 -2.22 -0.54
C ILE A 105 4.78 -1.44 0.37
N LYS A 106 5.08 -0.14 0.54
CA LYS A 106 4.21 0.79 1.27
C LYS A 106 3.24 1.45 0.30
N HIS A 107 1.96 1.36 0.62
CA HIS A 107 0.85 1.94 -0.12
C HIS A 107 0.25 3.16 0.59
N SER A 108 -0.78 3.77 -0.01
CA SER A 108 -1.53 4.85 0.62
C SER A 108 -2.17 4.44 1.95
N SER A 109 -2.52 5.41 2.78
CA SER A 109 -3.25 5.19 4.05
C SER A 109 -2.58 4.17 4.98
N ASN A 110 -1.24 4.15 5.01
CA ASN A 110 -0.43 3.32 5.92
C ASN A 110 -0.62 1.80 5.74
N TRP A 111 -0.94 1.34 4.52
CA TRP A 111 -0.93 -0.07 4.17
C TRP A 111 0.46 -0.50 3.71
N VAL A 112 0.79 -1.76 4.00
CA VAL A 112 2.02 -2.41 3.54
C VAL A 112 1.68 -3.80 3.05
N THR A 113 2.32 -4.24 1.96
CA THR A 113 2.28 -5.64 1.52
C THR A 113 3.67 -6.24 1.57
N ALA A 114 3.75 -7.53 1.91
CA ALA A 114 4.98 -8.31 1.94
C ALA A 114 4.90 -9.47 0.94
N TYR A 115 6.01 -9.72 0.26
CA TYR A 115 6.17 -10.77 -0.75
C TYR A 115 7.45 -11.53 -0.44
N ALA A 116 7.35 -12.76 0.08
CA ALA A 116 8.50 -13.53 0.55
C ALA A 116 8.71 -14.83 -0.22
N HIS A 117 9.86 -15.47 0.03
CA HIS A 117 10.35 -16.70 -0.60
C HIS A 117 10.63 -16.54 -2.10
N LEU A 118 10.89 -15.31 -2.57
CA LEU A 118 11.12 -15.01 -3.98
C LEU A 118 12.42 -15.66 -4.46
N ASN A 119 12.42 -16.13 -5.72
CA ASN A 119 13.65 -16.59 -6.38
C ASN A 119 14.46 -15.41 -6.93
N LYS A 120 13.77 -14.45 -7.54
CA LYS A 120 14.38 -13.25 -8.09
C LYS A 120 13.50 -12.04 -7.80
N VAL A 121 14.15 -10.92 -7.46
CA VAL A 121 13.52 -9.60 -7.27
C VAL A 121 13.99 -8.69 -8.41
N PHE A 122 13.06 -7.88 -8.96
CA PHE A 122 13.33 -6.98 -10.09
C PHE A 122 13.32 -5.50 -9.69
N ILE A 123 12.99 -5.21 -8.43
CA ILE A 123 12.80 -3.86 -7.92
C ILE A 123 13.68 -3.62 -6.70
N GLU A 124 14.08 -2.37 -6.49
CA GLU A 124 14.95 -1.96 -5.40
C GLU A 124 14.24 -1.04 -4.41
N LYS A 125 14.80 -0.95 -3.19
CA LYS A 125 14.30 -0.03 -2.16
C LYS A 125 14.30 1.41 -2.69
N GLY A 126 13.16 2.08 -2.56
CA GLY A 126 12.96 3.46 -3.00
C GLY A 126 12.16 3.59 -4.30
N GLU A 127 12.07 2.54 -5.11
CA GLU A 127 11.32 2.54 -6.36
C GLU A 127 9.81 2.65 -6.14
N LYS A 128 9.12 3.24 -7.10
CA LYS A 128 7.66 3.28 -7.18
C LYS A 128 7.18 2.17 -8.10
N VAL A 129 6.16 1.46 -7.68
CA VAL A 129 5.52 0.38 -8.44
C VAL A 129 4.05 0.65 -8.66
N LYS A 130 3.52 0.15 -9.77
CA LYS A 130 2.10 0.20 -10.11
C LYS A 130 1.41 -1.11 -9.76
N LYS A 131 0.13 -1.05 -9.46
CA LYS A 131 -0.75 -2.23 -9.32
C LYS A 131 -0.64 -3.11 -10.55
N GLY A 132 -0.32 -4.40 -10.36
CA GLY A 132 -0.12 -5.35 -11.45
C GLY A 132 1.27 -5.31 -12.11
N GLU A 133 2.18 -4.48 -11.63
CA GLU A 133 3.57 -4.47 -12.09
C GLU A 133 4.33 -5.71 -11.61
N LYS A 134 5.15 -6.31 -12.48
CA LYS A 134 5.97 -7.47 -12.15
C LYS A 134 7.11 -7.05 -11.23
N ILE A 135 7.15 -7.58 -10.02
CA ILE A 135 8.13 -7.24 -8.98
C ILE A 135 9.15 -8.32 -8.71
N GLY A 136 8.89 -9.56 -9.13
CA GLY A 136 9.79 -10.68 -8.90
C GLY A 136 9.24 -11.99 -9.45
N LEU A 137 9.89 -13.08 -9.05
CA LEU A 137 9.54 -14.46 -9.40
C LEU A 137 9.33 -15.29 -8.13
N VAL A 138 8.32 -16.17 -8.15
CA VAL A 138 8.11 -17.17 -7.10
C VAL A 138 9.35 -18.04 -6.94
N GLY A 139 9.74 -18.27 -5.70
CA GLY A 139 10.88 -19.07 -5.35
C GLY A 139 10.63 -20.07 -4.25
N ARG A 140 11.76 -20.51 -3.69
CA ARG A 140 11.85 -21.44 -2.55
C ARG A 140 12.97 -20.97 -1.61
N THR A 141 13.16 -19.66 -1.49
CA THR A 141 14.20 -19.10 -0.60
C THR A 141 13.68 -18.99 0.83
N GLY A 142 14.58 -18.94 1.80
CA GLY A 142 14.21 -18.92 3.21
C GLY A 142 13.75 -20.28 3.75
N ASN A 143 12.87 -20.27 4.75
CA ASN A 143 12.50 -21.48 5.49
C ASN A 143 11.26 -22.18 4.89
N VAL A 144 11.35 -22.59 3.63
CA VAL A 144 10.28 -23.32 2.91
C VAL A 144 10.84 -24.46 2.07
N SER A 145 10.10 -25.57 1.97
CA SER A 145 10.52 -26.78 1.25
C SER A 145 10.02 -26.85 -0.20
N LYS A 146 9.01 -26.05 -0.55
CA LYS A 146 8.37 -26.05 -1.88
C LYS A 146 8.26 -24.62 -2.43
N PRO A 147 8.23 -24.45 -3.77
CA PRO A 147 7.98 -23.13 -4.36
C PRO A 147 6.62 -22.58 -3.90
N GLN A 148 6.62 -21.39 -3.33
CA GLN A 148 5.44 -20.71 -2.84
C GLN A 148 5.69 -19.22 -2.71
N LEU A 149 4.61 -18.45 -2.64
CA LEU A 149 4.65 -17.06 -2.20
C LEU A 149 4.00 -16.96 -0.81
N HIS A 150 4.75 -16.45 0.16
CA HIS A 150 4.15 -15.94 1.38
C HIS A 150 3.78 -14.47 1.17
N PHE A 151 2.50 -14.15 1.37
CA PHE A 151 1.94 -12.83 1.11
C PHE A 151 1.24 -12.28 2.34
N GLU A 152 1.65 -11.08 2.76
CA GLU A 152 1.03 -10.37 3.88
C GLU A 152 0.40 -9.06 3.44
N ILE A 153 -0.70 -8.70 4.10
CA ILE A 153 -1.25 -7.33 4.11
C ILE A 153 -1.18 -6.84 5.55
N ARG A 154 -0.62 -5.65 5.74
CA ARG A 154 -0.46 -5.02 7.04
C ARG A 154 -1.09 -3.63 7.04
N LYS A 155 -1.73 -3.28 8.16
CA LYS A 155 -2.17 -1.91 8.45
C LYS A 155 -1.25 -1.31 9.51
N GLY A 156 -0.32 -0.45 9.09
CA GLY A 156 0.79 -0.05 9.92
C GLY A 156 1.67 -1.24 10.29
N LYS A 157 1.82 -1.51 11.58
CA LYS A 157 2.62 -2.64 12.10
C LYS A 157 1.83 -3.96 12.18
N ASN A 158 0.50 -3.91 12.12
CA ASN A 158 -0.36 -5.06 12.39
C ASN A 158 -0.67 -5.83 11.10
N ALA A 159 -0.38 -7.12 11.09
CA ALA A 159 -0.83 -8.02 10.03
C ALA A 159 -2.34 -8.19 10.09
N VAL A 160 -2.98 -8.27 8.92
CA VAL A 160 -4.42 -8.48 8.79
C VAL A 160 -4.68 -9.61 7.81
N ASN A 161 -5.84 -10.29 7.92
CA ASN A 161 -6.17 -11.38 7.03
C ASN A 161 -6.27 -10.89 5.56
N PRO A 162 -5.33 -11.30 4.67
CA PRO A 162 -5.30 -10.83 3.28
C PRO A 162 -6.57 -11.15 2.50
N LEU A 163 -7.25 -12.27 2.81
CA LEU A 163 -8.46 -12.70 2.11
C LEU A 163 -9.64 -11.73 2.25
N LYS A 164 -9.58 -10.81 3.23
CA LYS A 164 -10.60 -9.76 3.39
C LYS A 164 -10.39 -8.55 2.48
N TYR A 165 -9.24 -8.46 1.81
CA TYR A 165 -8.83 -7.26 1.06
C TYR A 165 -8.42 -7.57 -0.39
N LEU A 166 -8.27 -8.86 -0.73
CA LEU A 166 -7.95 -9.33 -2.07
C LEU A 166 -9.23 -9.50 -2.93
N SER A 167 -9.10 -9.16 -4.23
CA SER A 167 -10.12 -9.38 -5.27
C SER A 167 -9.53 -10.03 -6.51
#